data_6e8db70b1d22e78cd1a1c464f4f88db9
#
_entry.id   6e8db70b1d22e78cd1a1c464f4f88db9
#
_cell.length_a   1.000
_cell.length_b   1.000
_cell.length_c   1.000
_cell.angle_alpha   90.00
_cell.angle_beta   90.00
_cell.angle_gamma   90.00
#
_symmetry.space_group_name_H-M   'P 1'
#
loop_
_entity.id
_entity.type
_entity.pdbx_description
1 polymer ?
#
loop_
_entity_poly.entity_id
_entity_poly.type
_entity_poly.pdbx_seq_one_letter_code
_entity_poly.pdbx_strand_id
1 'polypeptide(L)'
;MTVALHAGYVIEIFLQHLNAKIVVVTILNCSNLPVDEHAPRVSCLLMIMLFACGLYVAAPAAADVFQFIAEDGTPHFSDQPSDARFRLLLRTGGEVRAEPKGRPARPGLRAARRRFDGEISAAAQANRIDAALLHAVVEVESGYNARAVSPKGALGLMQLMPATARRYGVADPLDAAQNLHGGAHHLRDLLDLFSDNKELALAAYNAGTGAVLAHGRRIPPFAETTRYVPAVLQSYELLRRGTQAIEN
;
A
#
# COMPACT_ATOMS: atom_id res chain seq x y z
N MET A 1 -10.96 -29.22 -19.73
CA MET A 1 -11.12 -30.69 -19.49
C MET A 1 -12.52 -31.05 -19.91
N THR A 2 -12.66 -31.83 -20.96
CA THR A 2 -13.96 -32.19 -21.55
C THR A 2 -14.35 -33.56 -21.00
N VAL A 3 -15.51 -33.64 -20.35
CA VAL A 3 -16.07 -34.92 -19.87
C VAL A 3 -17.35 -35.17 -20.65
N ALA A 4 -17.38 -36.23 -21.43
CA ALA A 4 -18.57 -36.67 -22.14
C ALA A 4 -19.38 -37.59 -21.25
N LEU A 5 -20.60 -37.24 -20.90
CA LEU A 5 -21.58 -38.06 -20.21
C LEU A 5 -22.54 -38.69 -21.20
N HIS A 6 -22.72 -40.00 -21.13
CA HIS A 6 -23.68 -40.78 -21.92
C HIS A 6 -25.12 -40.30 -21.61
N ALA A 7 -25.65 -39.47 -22.40
CA ALA A 7 -27.06 -39.03 -22.53
C ALA A 7 -27.20 -37.64 -23.14
N GLY A 8 -26.42 -37.31 -24.17
CA GLY A 8 -26.68 -36.12 -25.00
C GLY A 8 -26.31 -34.78 -24.37
N TYR A 9 -25.54 -34.73 -23.31
CA TYR A 9 -25.05 -33.48 -22.72
C TYR A 9 -23.50 -33.44 -22.76
N VAL A 10 -22.98 -32.36 -23.32
CA VAL A 10 -21.54 -32.06 -23.29
C VAL A 10 -21.34 -30.92 -22.31
N ILE A 11 -20.55 -31.16 -21.28
CA ILE A 11 -20.14 -30.11 -20.31
C ILE A 11 -18.71 -29.69 -20.67
N GLU A 12 -18.56 -28.49 -21.13
CA GLU A 12 -17.27 -27.86 -21.34
C GLU A 12 -16.92 -26.98 -20.15
N ILE A 13 -15.86 -27.33 -19.42
CA ILE A 13 -15.39 -26.53 -18.31
C ILE A 13 -14.20 -25.70 -18.80
N PHE A 14 -14.38 -24.41 -18.97
CA PHE A 14 -13.30 -23.48 -19.26
C PHE A 14 -12.73 -22.97 -17.94
N LEU A 15 -11.49 -23.33 -17.66
CA LEU A 15 -10.71 -22.75 -16.56
C LEU A 15 -9.89 -21.57 -17.11
N GLN A 16 -10.36 -20.35 -16.89
CA GLN A 16 -9.52 -19.18 -17.05
C GLN A 16 -9.00 -18.72 -15.69
N HIS A 17 -7.67 -18.71 -15.55
CA HIS A 17 -6.95 -18.18 -14.40
C HIS A 17 -6.94 -16.63 -14.51
N LEU A 18 -7.81 -15.97 -13.79
CA LEU A 18 -7.66 -14.57 -13.39
C LEU A 18 -8.37 -14.41 -12.04
N ASN A 19 -7.62 -14.17 -11.01
CA ASN A 19 -7.89 -13.70 -9.64
C ASN A 19 -9.34 -13.62 -9.07
N ALA A 20 -10.29 -14.29 -9.68
CA ALA A 20 -11.62 -14.59 -9.15
C ALA A 20 -12.08 -15.91 -9.78
N LYS A 21 -12.34 -16.91 -8.96
CA LYS A 21 -12.88 -18.20 -9.39
C LYS A 21 -14.34 -17.99 -9.84
N ILE A 22 -14.54 -17.62 -11.09
CA ILE A 22 -15.85 -17.67 -11.72
C ILE A 22 -15.89 -18.95 -12.54
N VAL A 23 -16.66 -19.92 -12.08
CA VAL A 23 -16.99 -21.13 -12.83
C VAL A 23 -18.23 -20.80 -13.66
N VAL A 24 -18.05 -20.61 -14.97
CA VAL A 24 -19.18 -20.50 -15.89
C VAL A 24 -19.48 -21.90 -16.42
N VAL A 25 -20.60 -22.47 -16.01
CA VAL A 25 -21.12 -23.70 -16.56
C VAL A 25 -22.10 -23.36 -17.68
N THR A 26 -21.68 -23.57 -18.93
CA THR A 26 -22.56 -23.42 -20.07
C THR A 26 -23.20 -24.79 -20.39
N ILE A 27 -24.52 -24.89 -20.21
CA ILE A 27 -25.26 -26.08 -20.58
C ILE A 27 -25.77 -25.87 -22.02
N LEU A 28 -25.21 -26.61 -22.97
CA LEU A 28 -25.68 -26.63 -24.32
C LEU A 28 -26.80 -27.67 -24.43
N ASN A 29 -27.99 -27.22 -24.75
CA ASN A 29 -29.15 -28.06 -24.99
C ASN A 29 -29.13 -28.56 -26.46
N CYS A 30 -28.86 -29.84 -26.67
CA CYS A 30 -28.92 -30.49 -27.97
C CYS A 30 -30.33 -31.03 -28.19
N SER A 31 -31.26 -30.20 -28.69
CA SER A 31 -32.67 -30.55 -28.95
C SER A 31 -32.89 -31.43 -30.17
N ASN A 32 -31.88 -31.96 -30.85
CA ASN A 32 -32.01 -32.65 -32.13
C ASN A 32 -31.27 -34.03 -32.18
N LEU A 33 -31.29 -34.81 -31.10
CA LEU A 33 -30.84 -36.21 -31.16
C LEU A 33 -32.06 -37.16 -31.03
N PRO A 34 -32.15 -38.25 -31.82
CA PRO A 34 -33.24 -39.22 -31.72
C PRO A 34 -33.25 -39.88 -30.35
N VAL A 35 -34.38 -39.83 -29.68
CA VAL A 35 -34.60 -40.43 -28.36
C VAL A 35 -34.91 -41.92 -28.55
N ASP A 36 -34.07 -42.78 -27.99
CA ASP A 36 -34.32 -44.20 -27.93
C ASP A 36 -35.39 -44.48 -26.84
N GLU A 37 -36.45 -45.18 -27.19
CA GLU A 37 -37.72 -45.27 -26.45
C GLU A 37 -37.68 -46.22 -25.23
N HIS A 38 -36.52 -46.81 -24.89
CA HIS A 38 -36.36 -47.82 -23.83
C HIS A 38 -35.42 -47.42 -22.68
N ALA A 39 -35.01 -46.17 -22.52
CA ALA A 39 -34.22 -45.77 -21.38
C ALA A 39 -35.10 -45.53 -20.13
N PRO A 40 -34.78 -46.14 -18.96
CA PRO A 40 -35.57 -45.93 -17.76
C PRO A 40 -35.51 -44.48 -17.37
N ARG A 41 -36.69 -43.90 -17.16
CA ARG A 41 -36.86 -42.52 -16.65
C ARG A 41 -36.28 -42.42 -15.24
N VAL A 42 -34.95 -42.42 -15.14
CA VAL A 42 -34.25 -42.07 -13.89
C VAL A 42 -34.49 -40.59 -13.70
N SER A 43 -35.27 -40.32 -12.71
CA SER A 43 -35.95 -39.12 -12.39
C SER A 43 -35.01 -37.89 -12.50
N CYS A 44 -35.37 -36.95 -13.36
CA CYS A 44 -34.76 -35.61 -13.49
C CYS A 44 -34.66 -34.91 -12.15
N LEU A 45 -35.50 -35.30 -11.19
CA LEU A 45 -35.50 -34.85 -9.79
C LEU A 45 -34.25 -35.28 -9.01
N LEU A 46 -33.67 -36.47 -9.30
CA LEU A 46 -32.46 -36.95 -8.60
C LEU A 46 -31.22 -36.15 -9.07
N MET A 47 -31.18 -35.79 -10.35
CA MET A 47 -30.12 -34.92 -10.88
C MET A 47 -30.21 -33.50 -10.37
N ILE A 48 -31.40 -32.95 -10.18
CA ILE A 48 -31.64 -31.62 -9.64
C ILE A 48 -31.26 -31.61 -8.13
N MET A 49 -31.56 -32.67 -7.38
CA MET A 49 -31.17 -32.79 -5.97
C MET A 49 -29.66 -32.94 -5.79
N LEU A 50 -28.96 -33.68 -6.67
CA LEU A 50 -27.49 -33.79 -6.65
C LEU A 50 -26.82 -32.46 -7.04
N PHE A 51 -27.44 -31.68 -7.93
CA PHE A 51 -26.93 -30.36 -8.32
C PHE A 51 -27.16 -29.29 -7.22
N ALA A 52 -28.27 -29.39 -6.49
CA ALA A 52 -28.54 -28.48 -5.35
C ALA A 52 -27.62 -28.77 -4.15
N CYS A 53 -27.18 -30.01 -3.97
CA CYS A 53 -26.22 -30.37 -2.92
C CYS A 53 -24.76 -30.01 -3.28
N GLY A 54 -24.43 -29.79 -4.56
CA GLY A 54 -23.10 -29.43 -5.04
C GLY A 54 -22.79 -27.93 -5.02
N LEU A 55 -23.79 -27.07 -4.80
CA LEU A 55 -23.62 -25.62 -4.63
C LEU A 55 -23.36 -25.23 -3.16
N TYR A 56 -22.56 -26.03 -2.44
CA TYR A 56 -21.89 -25.52 -1.28
C TYR A 56 -20.81 -24.57 -1.80
N VAL A 57 -21.15 -23.30 -1.93
CA VAL A 57 -20.19 -22.21 -2.09
C VAL A 57 -19.34 -22.27 -0.81
N ALA A 58 -18.17 -22.91 -0.90
CA ALA A 58 -17.17 -22.80 0.14
C ALA A 58 -16.88 -21.29 0.29
N ALA A 59 -17.43 -20.71 1.33
CA ALA A 59 -17.08 -19.34 1.70
C ALA A 59 -15.55 -19.31 1.82
N PRO A 60 -14.88 -18.32 1.24
CA PRO A 60 -13.44 -18.20 1.39
C PRO A 60 -13.15 -18.19 2.89
N ALA A 61 -12.34 -19.16 3.37
CA ALA A 61 -11.92 -19.17 4.76
C ALA A 61 -11.12 -17.87 4.97
N ALA A 62 -11.74 -16.92 5.66
CA ALA A 62 -11.12 -15.70 6.04
C ALA A 62 -10.24 -15.99 7.25
N ALA A 63 -8.92 -15.98 7.06
CA ALA A 63 -7.97 -16.14 8.15
C ALA A 63 -7.40 -14.76 8.52
N ASP A 64 -7.71 -14.28 9.72
CA ASP A 64 -7.06 -13.10 10.29
C ASP A 64 -5.58 -13.44 10.56
N VAL A 65 -4.68 -12.52 10.28
CA VAL A 65 -3.24 -12.68 10.55
C VAL A 65 -2.87 -11.82 11.75
N PHE A 66 -2.31 -12.47 12.75
CA PHE A 66 -1.81 -11.82 13.96
C PHE A 66 -0.28 -11.85 13.98
N GLN A 67 0.32 -10.86 14.60
CA GLN A 67 1.77 -10.73 14.76
C GLN A 67 2.12 -10.40 16.21
N PHE A 68 3.21 -10.99 16.71
CA PHE A 68 3.96 -10.42 17.83
C PHE A 68 5.46 -10.40 17.53
N ILE A 69 6.20 -9.52 18.18
CA ILE A 69 7.66 -9.43 18.06
C ILE A 69 8.25 -9.99 19.37
N ALA A 70 9.06 -11.01 19.25
CA ALA A 70 9.78 -11.60 20.40
C ALA A 70 10.85 -10.63 20.95
N GLU A 71 11.40 -10.91 22.15
CA GLU A 71 12.40 -10.06 22.79
C GLU A 71 13.70 -9.95 21.98
N ASP A 72 14.03 -10.94 21.17
CA ASP A 72 15.15 -10.95 20.23
C ASP A 72 14.89 -10.17 18.93
N GLY A 73 13.71 -9.55 18.78
CA GLY A 73 13.28 -8.81 17.58
C GLY A 73 12.69 -9.68 16.48
N THR A 74 12.56 -10.99 16.68
CA THR A 74 12.01 -11.91 15.67
C THR A 74 10.48 -11.74 15.56
N PRO A 75 9.93 -11.46 14.36
CA PRO A 75 8.49 -11.38 14.17
C PRO A 75 7.87 -12.80 14.04
N HIS A 76 6.85 -13.07 14.83
CA HIS A 76 6.04 -14.28 14.77
C HIS A 76 4.67 -13.96 14.19
N PHE A 77 4.18 -14.79 13.27
CA PHE A 77 2.87 -14.66 12.64
C PHE A 77 2.02 -15.90 12.93
N SER A 78 0.72 -15.70 13.17
CA SER A 78 -0.25 -16.78 13.38
C SER A 78 -1.63 -16.36 12.90
N ASP A 79 -2.39 -17.31 12.40
CA ASP A 79 -3.83 -17.19 12.11
C ASP A 79 -4.69 -17.53 13.33
N GLN A 80 -4.10 -18.15 14.36
CA GLN A 80 -4.73 -18.51 15.62
C GLN A 80 -3.84 -18.05 16.79
N PRO A 81 -3.99 -16.80 17.26
CA PRO A 81 -3.16 -16.29 18.35
C PRO A 81 -3.48 -17.01 19.65
N SER A 82 -2.47 -17.69 20.19
CA SER A 82 -2.56 -18.39 21.48
C SER A 82 -2.04 -17.56 22.67
N ASP A 83 -1.56 -16.34 22.44
CA ASP A 83 -0.89 -15.49 23.40
C ASP A 83 -1.41 -14.05 23.33
N ALA A 84 -1.59 -13.39 24.45
CA ALA A 84 -2.05 -12.00 24.55
C ALA A 84 -1.08 -10.96 23.92
N ARG A 85 0.14 -11.35 23.61
CA ARG A 85 1.13 -10.51 22.91
C ARG A 85 0.85 -10.36 21.42
N PHE A 86 0.09 -11.28 20.81
CA PHE A 86 -0.29 -11.19 19.41
C PHE A 86 -1.23 -10.01 19.16
N ARG A 87 -0.91 -9.19 18.17
CA ARG A 87 -1.74 -8.09 17.70
C ARG A 87 -2.25 -8.41 16.31
N LEU A 88 -3.51 -8.10 16.02
CA LEU A 88 -4.09 -8.26 14.69
C LEU A 88 -3.31 -7.39 13.69
N LEU A 89 -2.68 -8.05 12.70
CA LEU A 89 -1.94 -7.41 11.63
C LEU A 89 -2.81 -7.20 10.39
N LEU A 90 -3.57 -8.23 10.00
CA LEU A 90 -4.41 -8.23 8.82
C LEU A 90 -5.70 -9.02 9.09
N ARG A 91 -6.86 -8.44 8.77
CA ARG A 91 -8.14 -9.12 8.79
C ARG A 91 -8.55 -9.50 7.38
N THR A 92 -8.60 -10.80 7.09
CA THR A 92 -9.04 -11.36 5.82
C THR A 92 -10.46 -11.86 5.99
N GLY A 93 -11.46 -11.20 5.37
CA GLY A 93 -12.85 -11.67 5.34
C GLY A 93 -13.87 -10.80 6.06
N GLY A 94 -13.49 -9.65 6.54
CA GLY A 94 -14.47 -8.57 6.73
C GLY A 94 -14.89 -8.06 5.36
N GLU A 95 -16.18 -7.75 5.15
CA GLU A 95 -16.55 -6.76 4.15
C GLU A 95 -15.44 -5.74 4.10
N VAL A 96 -14.96 -5.39 2.89
CA VAL A 96 -14.16 -4.19 2.71
C VAL A 96 -15.05 -3.07 3.22
N ARG A 97 -15.00 -2.90 4.54
CA ARG A 97 -15.57 -1.73 5.18
C ARG A 97 -14.78 -0.64 4.52
N ALA A 98 -15.44 -0.01 3.54
CA ALA A 98 -14.89 1.12 2.81
C ALA A 98 -14.09 1.90 3.85
N GLU A 99 -12.76 1.96 3.66
CA GLU A 99 -11.90 2.63 4.63
C GLU A 99 -12.66 3.87 5.04
N PRO A 100 -12.89 4.13 6.34
CA PRO A 100 -13.66 5.29 6.75
C PRO A 100 -13.00 6.46 6.06
N LYS A 101 -13.72 7.08 5.12
CA LYS A 101 -13.26 8.18 4.27
C LYS A 101 -12.44 9.13 5.15
N GLY A 102 -11.12 9.08 5.00
CA GLY A 102 -10.17 9.81 5.82
C GLY A 102 -10.05 9.20 7.23
N ARG A 103 -8.95 8.51 7.50
CA ARG A 103 -8.43 8.39 8.88
C ARG A 103 -8.58 9.80 9.47
N PRO A 104 -9.37 10.01 10.58
CA PRO A 104 -9.57 11.36 11.07
C PRO A 104 -8.18 11.94 11.25
N ALA A 105 -7.84 12.94 10.42
CA ALA A 105 -6.52 13.55 10.48
C ALA A 105 -6.38 13.97 11.92
N ARG A 106 -5.36 13.46 12.60
CA ARG A 106 -5.10 13.76 14.01
C ARG A 106 -5.25 15.27 14.14
N PRO A 107 -6.21 15.80 14.95
CA PRO A 107 -6.51 17.24 14.92
C PRO A 107 -5.28 18.11 15.10
N GLY A 108 -4.30 17.63 15.90
CA GLY A 108 -2.99 18.25 16.06
C GLY A 108 -2.13 18.27 14.80
N LEU A 109 -2.18 17.25 13.94
CA LEU A 109 -1.36 17.19 12.73
C LEU A 109 -1.81 18.21 11.68
N ARG A 110 -3.13 18.43 11.52
CA ARG A 110 -3.65 19.48 10.62
C ARG A 110 -3.28 20.87 11.10
N ALA A 111 -3.31 21.12 12.40
CA ALA A 111 -2.90 22.40 12.96
C ALA A 111 -1.40 22.63 12.81
N ALA A 112 -0.58 21.59 13.07
CA ALA A 112 0.86 21.61 12.89
C ALA A 112 1.23 21.84 11.41
N ARG A 113 0.56 21.17 10.46
CA ARG A 113 0.74 21.40 9.03
C ARG A 113 0.49 22.84 8.65
N ARG A 114 -0.69 23.39 9.00
CA ARG A 114 -1.04 24.80 8.68
C ARG A 114 -0.05 25.81 9.21
N ARG A 115 0.61 25.51 10.34
CA ARG A 115 1.62 26.39 10.91
C ARG A 115 2.81 26.62 9.96
N PHE A 116 3.14 25.59 9.15
CA PHE A 116 4.30 25.61 8.26
C PHE A 116 3.94 25.68 6.77
N ASP A 117 2.63 25.83 6.43
CA ASP A 117 2.18 25.86 5.02
C ASP A 117 2.91 26.96 4.22
N GLY A 118 3.14 28.14 4.81
CA GLY A 118 3.81 29.25 4.14
C GLY A 118 5.28 28.96 3.85
N GLU A 119 6.01 28.50 4.85
CA GLU A 119 7.45 28.18 4.74
C GLU A 119 7.69 26.98 3.82
N ILE A 120 6.83 25.96 3.91
CA ILE A 120 6.92 24.78 3.04
C ILE A 120 6.63 25.15 1.59
N SER A 121 5.59 25.99 1.35
CA SER A 121 5.26 26.48 0.00
C SER A 121 6.40 27.31 -0.59
N ALA A 122 7.00 28.19 0.20
CA ALA A 122 8.15 29.00 -0.23
C ALA A 122 9.37 28.13 -0.58
N ALA A 123 9.71 27.16 0.30
CA ALA A 123 10.82 26.25 0.06
C ALA A 123 10.59 25.36 -1.17
N ALA A 124 9.35 24.87 -1.35
CA ALA A 124 8.93 24.06 -2.49
C ALA A 124 9.06 24.85 -3.81
N GLN A 125 8.55 26.08 -3.85
CA GLN A 125 8.62 26.97 -5.00
C GLN A 125 10.09 27.29 -5.36
N ALA A 126 10.90 27.67 -4.39
CA ALA A 126 12.32 28.00 -4.59
C ALA A 126 13.12 26.84 -5.19
N ASN A 127 12.74 25.60 -4.87
CA ASN A 127 13.41 24.39 -5.33
C ASN A 127 12.66 23.64 -6.43
N ARG A 128 11.58 24.18 -6.98
CA ARG A 128 10.76 23.53 -8.03
C ARG A 128 10.29 22.13 -7.65
N ILE A 129 9.82 21.98 -6.43
CA ILE A 129 9.23 20.76 -5.88
C ILE A 129 7.73 20.99 -5.67
N ASP A 130 6.93 19.94 -5.87
CA ASP A 130 5.52 19.98 -5.48
C ASP A 130 5.40 20.16 -3.95
N ALA A 131 4.68 21.20 -3.52
CA ALA A 131 4.50 21.51 -2.10
C ALA A 131 3.86 20.35 -1.34
N ALA A 132 2.97 19.57 -1.97
CA ALA A 132 2.39 18.40 -1.36
C ALA A 132 3.44 17.28 -1.10
N LEU A 133 4.45 17.16 -1.99
CA LEU A 133 5.55 16.22 -1.76
C LEU A 133 6.42 16.68 -0.58
N LEU A 134 6.73 17.97 -0.50
CA LEU A 134 7.53 18.48 0.61
C LEU A 134 6.80 18.34 1.95
N HIS A 135 5.49 18.62 1.98
CA HIS A 135 4.63 18.36 3.12
C HIS A 135 4.64 16.88 3.54
N ALA A 136 4.57 15.94 2.58
CA ALA A 136 4.59 14.52 2.86
C ALA A 136 5.91 14.07 3.49
N VAL A 137 7.04 14.60 3.02
CA VAL A 137 8.35 14.35 3.62
C VAL A 137 8.39 14.87 5.07
N VAL A 138 8.01 16.13 5.30
CA VAL A 138 7.97 16.74 6.64
C VAL A 138 7.05 15.97 7.60
N GLU A 139 5.91 15.49 7.11
CA GLU A 139 4.97 14.69 7.91
C GLU A 139 5.59 13.38 8.37
N VAL A 140 6.28 12.67 7.48
CA VAL A 140 6.88 11.37 7.80
C VAL A 140 8.15 11.54 8.63
N GLU A 141 8.97 12.54 8.36
CA GLU A 141 10.25 12.79 9.05
C GLU A 141 10.06 13.25 10.50
N SER A 142 9.18 14.21 10.74
CA SER A 142 9.06 14.86 12.04
C SER A 142 7.64 14.98 12.58
N GLY A 143 6.61 14.68 11.77
CA GLY A 143 5.24 15.04 12.09
C GLY A 143 5.06 16.54 12.33
N TYR A 144 5.81 17.39 11.59
CA TYR A 144 5.87 18.85 11.72
C TYR A 144 6.47 19.34 13.06
N ASN A 145 7.35 18.55 13.69
CA ASN A 145 8.08 18.99 14.87
C ASN A 145 9.42 19.64 14.47
N ALA A 146 9.49 20.96 14.49
CA ALA A 146 10.71 21.70 14.15
C ALA A 146 11.89 21.43 15.12
N ARG A 147 11.62 20.90 16.31
CA ARG A 147 12.64 20.54 17.31
C ARG A 147 12.89 19.04 17.39
N ALA A 148 12.48 18.27 16.39
CA ALA A 148 12.72 16.83 16.37
C ALA A 148 14.21 16.52 16.30
N VAL A 149 14.64 15.58 17.15
CA VAL A 149 16.01 15.05 17.17
C VAL A 149 15.91 13.53 17.16
N SER A 150 16.48 12.88 16.13
CA SER A 150 16.48 11.42 16.06
C SER A 150 17.62 10.82 16.89
N PRO A 151 17.54 9.54 17.26
CA PRO A 151 18.65 8.84 17.94
C PRO A 151 19.95 8.82 17.11
N LYS A 152 19.85 8.96 15.78
CA LYS A 152 21.00 9.02 14.88
C LYS A 152 21.53 10.45 14.69
N GLY A 153 20.92 11.47 15.32
CA GLY A 153 21.33 12.86 15.27
C GLY A 153 20.77 13.64 14.07
N ALA A 154 19.73 13.15 13.42
CA ALA A 154 18.98 13.92 12.42
C ALA A 154 18.13 15.00 13.11
N LEU A 155 17.99 16.19 12.50
CA LEU A 155 17.47 17.40 13.15
C LEU A 155 16.36 18.07 12.34
N GLY A 156 15.36 18.59 13.04
CA GLY A 156 14.34 19.52 12.56
C GLY A 156 13.25 18.87 11.70
N LEU A 157 12.52 19.73 10.97
CA LEU A 157 11.32 19.35 10.19
C LEU A 157 11.58 18.25 9.16
N MET A 158 12.70 18.34 8.45
CA MET A 158 13.10 17.41 7.40
C MET A 158 14.21 16.43 7.84
N GLN A 159 14.49 16.34 9.14
CA GLN A 159 15.44 15.41 9.73
C GLN A 159 16.81 15.39 9.03
N LEU A 160 17.40 16.58 8.89
CA LEU A 160 18.71 16.71 8.26
C LEU A 160 19.82 16.17 9.17
N MET A 161 20.62 15.26 8.62
CA MET A 161 21.88 14.90 9.27
C MET A 161 22.84 16.11 9.30
N PRO A 162 23.66 16.28 10.34
CA PRO A 162 24.56 17.44 10.45
C PRO A 162 25.46 17.66 9.23
N ALA A 163 25.92 16.59 8.59
CA ALA A 163 26.73 16.69 7.38
C ALA A 163 25.90 17.24 6.19
N THR A 164 24.66 16.80 6.06
CA THR A 164 23.73 17.31 5.03
C THR A 164 23.38 18.76 5.30
N ALA A 165 23.05 19.13 6.53
CA ALA A 165 22.78 20.50 6.93
C ALA A 165 23.92 21.44 6.52
N ARG A 166 25.17 21.10 6.86
CA ARG A 166 26.35 21.87 6.45
C ARG A 166 26.51 21.98 4.94
N ARG A 167 26.29 20.89 4.21
CA ARG A 167 26.40 20.87 2.74
C ARG A 167 25.46 21.85 2.08
N TYR A 168 24.25 22.02 2.63
CA TYR A 168 23.21 22.92 2.09
C TYR A 168 23.13 24.26 2.80
N GLY A 169 24.18 24.66 3.56
CA GLY A 169 24.30 25.97 4.17
C GLY A 169 23.33 26.23 5.33
N VAL A 170 22.81 25.18 5.96
CA VAL A 170 21.92 25.27 7.13
C VAL A 170 22.76 25.49 8.37
N ALA A 171 22.76 26.72 8.91
CA ALA A 171 23.52 27.08 10.10
C ALA A 171 22.86 26.56 11.38
N ASP A 172 21.53 26.67 11.48
CA ASP A 172 20.73 26.10 12.56
C ASP A 172 19.68 25.12 12.00
N PRO A 173 19.91 23.80 12.09
CA PRO A 173 18.96 22.79 11.63
C PRO A 173 17.65 22.74 12.44
N LEU A 174 17.55 23.43 13.58
CA LEU A 174 16.30 23.53 14.35
C LEU A 174 15.50 24.80 14.01
N ASP A 175 16.08 25.71 13.23
CA ASP A 175 15.32 26.77 12.58
C ASP A 175 14.50 26.22 11.43
N ALA A 176 13.18 26.43 11.49
CA ALA A 176 12.25 25.83 10.55
C ALA A 176 12.50 26.25 9.10
N ALA A 177 12.75 27.53 8.86
CA ALA A 177 12.94 28.06 7.51
C ALA A 177 14.24 27.55 6.88
N GLN A 178 15.35 27.57 7.64
CA GLN A 178 16.64 27.04 7.19
C GLN A 178 16.58 25.55 6.92
N ASN A 179 15.93 24.78 7.82
CA ASN A 179 15.79 23.33 7.68
C ASN A 179 14.99 22.96 6.44
N LEU A 180 13.83 23.62 6.22
CA LEU A 180 13.00 23.43 5.04
C LEU A 180 13.72 23.80 3.75
N HIS A 181 14.43 24.93 3.73
CA HIS A 181 15.18 25.36 2.54
C HIS A 181 16.30 24.36 2.19
N GLY A 182 17.13 23.99 3.16
CA GLY A 182 18.23 23.04 2.93
C GLY A 182 17.74 21.62 2.61
N GLY A 183 16.67 21.18 3.28
CA GLY A 183 16.06 19.87 3.02
C GLY A 183 15.38 19.78 1.66
N ALA A 184 14.68 20.83 1.25
CA ALA A 184 14.08 20.93 -0.09
C ALA A 184 15.17 20.94 -1.19
N HIS A 185 16.26 21.69 -0.98
CA HIS A 185 17.39 21.68 -1.92
C HIS A 185 18.00 20.30 -2.03
N HIS A 186 18.23 19.62 -0.90
CA HIS A 186 18.70 18.22 -0.91
C HIS A 186 17.74 17.28 -1.67
N LEU A 187 16.43 17.39 -1.42
CA LEU A 187 15.44 16.58 -2.13
C LEU A 187 15.42 16.88 -3.64
N ARG A 188 15.60 18.16 -4.05
CA ARG A 188 15.70 18.52 -5.47
C ARG A 188 16.89 17.87 -6.13
N ASP A 189 18.08 17.97 -5.52
CA ASP A 189 19.29 17.31 -6.06
C ASP A 189 19.07 15.79 -6.25
N LEU A 190 18.37 15.14 -5.32
CA LEU A 190 18.04 13.73 -5.45
C LEU A 190 17.04 13.44 -6.56
N LEU A 191 16.01 14.29 -6.71
CA LEU A 191 15.07 14.17 -7.82
C LEU A 191 15.78 14.36 -9.17
N ASP A 192 16.69 15.32 -9.29
CA ASP A 192 17.50 15.55 -10.50
C ASP A 192 18.39 14.33 -10.80
N LEU A 193 19.07 13.79 -9.77
CA LEU A 193 19.94 12.61 -9.91
C LEU A 193 19.17 11.38 -10.40
N PHE A 194 17.92 11.23 -9.99
CA PHE A 194 17.08 10.09 -10.35
C PHE A 194 16.02 10.40 -11.41
N SER A 195 16.19 11.50 -12.19
CA SER A 195 15.31 11.87 -13.31
C SER A 195 13.84 11.96 -12.89
N ASP A 196 13.58 12.68 -11.79
CA ASP A 196 12.28 12.87 -11.15
C ASP A 196 11.57 11.56 -10.69
N ASN A 197 12.29 10.45 -10.63
CA ASN A 197 11.78 9.23 -10.00
C ASN A 197 11.70 9.44 -8.48
N LYS A 198 10.47 9.72 -8.01
CA LYS A 198 10.20 10.01 -6.59
C LYS A 198 10.57 8.86 -5.67
N GLU A 199 10.32 7.63 -6.09
CA GLU A 199 10.62 6.43 -5.27
C GLU A 199 12.11 6.32 -4.99
N LEU A 200 12.95 6.49 -6.01
CA LEU A 200 14.41 6.42 -5.88
C LEU A 200 14.96 7.64 -5.13
N ALA A 201 14.44 8.84 -5.38
CA ALA A 201 14.83 10.04 -4.67
C ALA A 201 14.51 9.94 -3.17
N LEU A 202 13.33 9.47 -2.80
CA LEU A 202 12.93 9.25 -1.41
C LEU A 202 13.74 8.13 -0.76
N ALA A 203 14.04 7.05 -1.47
CA ALA A 203 14.92 6.01 -0.98
C ALA A 203 16.32 6.54 -0.71
N ALA A 204 16.85 7.39 -1.60
CA ALA A 204 18.15 8.02 -1.41
C ALA A 204 18.16 9.09 -0.31
N TYR A 205 17.04 9.78 -0.11
CA TYR A 205 16.87 10.71 1.00
C TYR A 205 17.00 10.00 2.35
N ASN A 206 16.34 8.85 2.50
CA ASN A 206 16.34 8.08 3.74
C ASN A 206 17.60 7.22 3.93
N ALA A 207 18.02 6.47 2.90
CA ALA A 207 19.14 5.51 2.99
C ALA A 207 20.50 6.06 2.53
N GLY A 208 20.51 7.23 1.91
CA GLY A 208 21.67 7.79 1.24
C GLY A 208 21.80 7.33 -0.22
N THR A 209 22.31 8.25 -1.06
CA THR A 209 22.52 8.02 -2.50
C THR A 209 23.41 6.80 -2.77
N GLY A 210 24.47 6.62 -1.99
CA GLY A 210 25.39 5.49 -2.15
C GLY A 210 24.71 4.13 -2.01
N ALA A 211 23.76 4.00 -1.08
CA ALA A 211 23.00 2.76 -0.90
C ALA A 211 22.12 2.44 -2.11
N VAL A 212 21.42 3.42 -2.67
CA VAL A 212 20.56 3.22 -3.86
C VAL A 212 21.40 2.85 -5.09
N LEU A 213 22.53 3.50 -5.28
CA LEU A 213 23.45 3.19 -6.39
C LEU A 213 24.08 1.80 -6.24
N ALA A 214 24.53 1.43 -5.04
CA ALA A 214 25.08 0.10 -4.76
C ALA A 214 24.05 -1.04 -4.98
N HIS A 215 22.77 -0.74 -4.86
CA HIS A 215 21.68 -1.67 -5.16
C HIS A 215 21.16 -1.55 -6.61
N GLY A 216 21.96 -1.02 -7.53
CA GLY A 216 21.60 -0.96 -8.95
C GLY A 216 20.44 -0.02 -9.25
N ARG A 217 20.38 1.14 -8.61
CA ARG A 217 19.27 2.11 -8.72
C ARG A 217 17.92 1.49 -8.37
N ARG A 218 17.87 0.78 -7.27
CA ARG A 218 16.67 0.18 -6.68
C ARG A 218 16.55 0.60 -5.23
N ILE A 219 15.34 0.51 -4.68
CA ILE A 219 15.12 0.73 -3.24
C ILE A 219 15.92 -0.33 -2.48
N PRO A 220 16.87 0.06 -1.60
CA PRO A 220 17.61 -0.90 -0.79
C PRO A 220 16.66 -1.68 0.14
N PRO A 221 16.91 -2.98 0.39
CA PRO A 221 16.04 -3.80 1.24
C PRO A 221 16.24 -3.52 2.74
N PHE A 222 16.42 -2.26 3.10
CA PHE A 222 16.53 -1.84 4.49
C PHE A 222 15.13 -1.66 5.07
N ALA A 223 14.85 -2.26 6.23
CA ALA A 223 13.54 -2.24 6.86
C ALA A 223 13.00 -0.82 7.10
N GLU A 224 13.87 0.16 7.33
CA GLU A 224 13.50 1.57 7.45
C GLU A 224 13.06 2.13 6.10
N THR A 225 13.88 1.98 5.06
CA THR A 225 13.63 2.56 3.72
C THR A 225 12.42 1.94 3.02
N THR A 226 12.23 0.63 3.16
CA THR A 226 11.08 -0.09 2.58
C THR A 226 9.74 0.32 3.21
N ARG A 227 9.75 0.87 4.43
CA ARG A 227 8.57 1.47 5.08
C ARG A 227 8.44 2.96 4.78
N TYR A 228 9.56 3.68 4.70
CA TYR A 228 9.61 5.12 4.49
C TYR A 228 9.03 5.53 3.13
N VAL A 229 9.51 4.93 2.04
CA VAL A 229 9.12 5.32 0.69
C VAL A 229 7.60 5.22 0.47
N PRO A 230 6.93 4.08 0.76
CA PRO A 230 5.47 4.01 0.64
C PRO A 230 4.72 4.98 1.56
N ALA A 231 5.25 5.24 2.78
CA ALA A 231 4.61 6.15 3.72
C ALA A 231 4.58 7.59 3.19
N VAL A 232 5.71 8.08 2.63
CA VAL A 232 5.77 9.40 2.02
C VAL A 232 4.88 9.49 0.79
N LEU A 233 4.91 8.50 -0.10
CA LEU A 233 4.09 8.50 -1.31
C LEU A 233 2.59 8.46 -0.99
N GLN A 234 2.19 7.70 0.01
CA GLN A 234 0.79 7.66 0.47
C GLN A 234 0.34 9.02 1.03
N SER A 235 1.16 9.67 1.87
CA SER A 235 0.88 11.01 2.37
C SER A 235 0.79 12.02 1.22
N TYR A 236 1.71 11.97 0.28
CA TYR A 236 1.73 12.83 -0.91
C TYR A 236 0.44 12.72 -1.73
N GLU A 237 -0.01 11.50 -2.04
CA GLU A 237 -1.26 11.30 -2.80
C GLU A 237 -2.50 11.81 -2.05
N LEU A 238 -2.55 11.63 -0.73
CA LEU A 238 -3.66 12.15 0.10
C LEU A 238 -3.69 13.69 0.09
N LEU A 239 -2.52 14.32 0.18
CA LEU A 239 -2.39 15.78 0.17
C LEU A 239 -2.79 16.37 -1.18
N ARG A 240 -2.34 15.79 -2.29
CA ARG A 240 -2.73 16.21 -3.66
C ARG A 240 -4.24 16.17 -3.89
N ARG A 241 -4.87 15.05 -3.51
CA ARG A 241 -6.34 14.91 -3.64
C ARG A 241 -7.10 15.95 -2.81
N GLY A 242 -6.58 16.29 -1.63
CA GLY A 242 -7.16 17.30 -0.77
C GLY A 242 -7.10 18.71 -1.40
N THR A 243 -6.04 19.04 -2.11
CA THR A 243 -5.88 20.33 -2.81
C THR A 243 -6.81 20.42 -4.02
N GLN A 244 -6.88 19.37 -4.84
CA GLN A 244 -7.76 19.33 -6.03
C GLN A 244 -9.25 19.42 -5.70
N ALA A 245 -9.66 18.92 -4.52
CA ALA A 245 -11.05 18.99 -4.07
C ALA A 245 -11.49 20.39 -3.61
N ILE A 246 -10.57 21.34 -3.44
CA ILE A 246 -10.85 22.72 -3.03
C ILE A 246 -10.89 23.65 -4.27
N GLU A 247 -10.22 23.25 -5.36
CA GLU A 247 -10.14 24.03 -6.61
C GLU A 247 -11.30 23.77 -7.58
N ASN A 248 -12.10 22.71 -7.34
CA ASN A 248 -13.32 22.35 -8.10
C ASN A 248 -14.59 22.68 -7.31
#